data_30af82aea26446adfc0244d84dddfaf3
#
_entry.id   30af82aea26446adfc0244d84dddfaf3
#
_cell.length_a   1.000
_cell.length_b   1.000
_cell.length_c   1.000
_cell.angle_alpha   90.00
_cell.angle_beta   90.00
_cell.angle_gamma   90.00
#
_symmetry.space_group_name_H-M   'P 1'
#
loop_
_entity.id
_entity.type
_entity.pdbx_description
1 polymer ?
#
loop_
_entity_poly.entity_id
_entity_poly.type
_entity_poly.pdbx_seq_one_letter_code
_entity_poly.pdbx_strand_id
1 'polypeptide(L)'
;MARDYTKYNAAGLGENLNKRKLVYTIVKDWIEKNNPSLEELQNAFPDDMQGKRGVVRKESEVKDPKRFNMKEPLSIKNGMHVVVCNQWGENILDFIAASEKLGYIVTANSGENGYLNYFKKQEFSNQSEFIQNTKT
;
A
#
# COMPACT_ATOMS: atom_id res chain seq x y z
N MET A 1 -0.03 14.46 -21.10
CA MET A 1 -0.41 13.29 -20.31
C MET A 1 -0.99 13.73 -18.99
N ALA A 2 -2.13 13.18 -18.67
CA ALA A 2 -2.79 13.56 -17.41
C ALA A 2 -2.13 12.83 -16.23
N ARG A 3 -1.98 13.54 -15.14
CA ARG A 3 -1.45 12.95 -13.92
C ARG A 3 -2.59 12.22 -13.20
N ASP A 4 -2.24 11.08 -12.64
CA ASP A 4 -3.21 10.27 -11.91
C ASP A 4 -3.27 10.71 -10.45
N TYR A 5 -4.37 11.34 -10.07
CA TYR A 5 -4.58 11.81 -8.70
C TYR A 5 -5.51 10.92 -7.90
N THR A 6 -5.69 9.69 -8.33
CA THR A 6 -6.57 8.77 -7.61
C THR A 6 -6.19 8.69 -6.13
N LYS A 7 -7.20 8.75 -5.30
CA LYS A 7 -7.04 8.55 -3.86
C LYS A 7 -7.60 7.20 -3.48
N TYR A 8 -7.18 6.70 -2.35
CA TYR A 8 -7.54 5.36 -1.91
C TYR A 8 -8.00 5.36 -0.48
N ASN A 9 -8.83 4.37 -0.15
CA ASN A 9 -9.24 4.11 1.22
C ASN A 9 -8.69 2.75 1.62
N ALA A 10 -8.10 2.68 2.80
CA ALA A 10 -7.68 1.41 3.37
C ALA A 10 -8.57 1.17 4.59
N ALA A 11 -9.40 0.14 4.52
CA ALA A 11 -10.42 -0.08 5.54
C ALA A 11 -9.81 -0.22 6.93
N GLY A 12 -10.30 0.57 7.87
CA GLY A 12 -9.81 0.56 9.23
C GLY A 12 -8.53 1.35 9.46
N LEU A 13 -7.91 1.89 8.42
CA LEU A 13 -6.63 2.58 8.53
C LEU A 13 -6.69 4.04 8.12
N GLY A 14 -7.37 4.34 7.03
CA GLY A 14 -7.45 5.72 6.58
C GLY A 14 -8.22 5.86 5.30
N GLU A 15 -8.60 7.11 5.00
CA GLU A 15 -9.39 7.42 3.82
C GLU A 15 -8.74 8.52 3.03
N ASN A 16 -9.05 8.54 1.74
CA ASN A 16 -8.61 9.60 0.84
C ASN A 16 -7.09 9.76 0.83
N LEU A 17 -6.39 8.63 0.75
CA LEU A 17 -4.94 8.58 0.81
C LEU A 17 -4.37 8.62 -0.61
N ASN A 18 -3.34 9.44 -0.82
CA ASN A 18 -2.63 9.37 -2.09
C ASN A 18 -1.78 8.09 -2.11
N LYS A 19 -1.16 7.81 -3.27
CA LYS A 19 -0.44 6.54 -3.43
C LYS A 19 0.62 6.31 -2.37
N ARG A 20 1.47 7.29 -2.13
CA ARG A 20 2.56 7.09 -1.16
C ARG A 20 2.05 6.97 0.26
N LYS A 21 0.97 7.70 0.60
CA LYS A 21 0.38 7.56 1.92
C LYS A 21 -0.29 6.22 2.10
N LEU A 22 -0.92 5.71 1.05
CA LEU A 22 -1.51 4.38 1.10
C LEU A 22 -0.45 3.33 1.40
N VAL A 23 0.66 3.39 0.68
CA VAL A 23 1.74 2.43 0.87
C VAL A 23 2.30 2.54 2.29
N TYR A 24 2.61 3.75 2.71
CA TYR A 24 3.16 3.97 4.04
C TYR A 24 2.22 3.46 5.14
N THR A 25 0.93 3.77 5.01
CA THR A 25 -0.07 3.39 6.01
C THR A 25 -0.16 1.87 6.15
N ILE A 26 -0.20 1.17 5.03
CA ILE A 26 -0.32 -0.29 5.05
C ILE A 26 0.96 -0.95 5.57
N VAL A 27 2.11 -0.49 5.09
CA VAL A 27 3.39 -1.05 5.54
C VAL A 27 3.55 -0.84 7.05
N LYS A 28 3.23 0.35 7.52
CA LYS A 28 3.34 0.66 8.94
C LYS A 28 2.44 -0.25 9.77
N ASP A 29 1.19 -0.42 9.35
CA ASP A 29 0.25 -1.27 10.08
C ASP A 29 0.76 -2.72 10.13
N TRP A 30 1.24 -3.22 9.01
CA TRP A 30 1.74 -4.59 8.95
C TRP A 30 2.95 -4.79 9.87
N ILE A 31 3.85 -3.80 9.90
CA ILE A 31 5.00 -3.83 10.79
C ILE A 31 4.56 -3.86 12.24
N GLU A 32 3.59 -3.02 12.60
CA GLU A 32 3.13 -2.94 13.98
C GLU A 32 2.46 -4.24 14.43
N LYS A 33 1.78 -4.90 13.52
CA LYS A 33 1.09 -6.14 13.86
C LYS A 33 1.99 -7.36 13.91
N ASN A 34 3.07 -7.35 13.13
CA ASN A 34 3.87 -8.56 12.93
C ASN A 34 5.29 -8.48 13.49
N ASN A 35 5.75 -7.30 13.83
CA ASN A 35 7.13 -7.08 14.32
C ASN A 35 8.14 -7.85 13.48
N PRO A 36 8.22 -7.58 12.17
CA PRO A 36 8.99 -8.41 11.25
C PRO A 36 10.47 -8.10 11.28
N SER A 37 11.27 -9.09 10.86
CA SER A 37 12.64 -8.83 10.46
C SER A 37 12.61 -8.14 9.10
N LEU A 38 13.76 -7.64 8.66
CA LEU A 38 13.86 -7.03 7.33
C LEU A 38 13.51 -8.05 6.25
N GLU A 39 13.99 -9.27 6.38
CA GLU A 39 13.72 -10.32 5.41
C GLU A 39 12.21 -10.60 5.33
N GLU A 40 11.56 -10.71 6.48
CA GLU A 40 10.12 -10.97 6.51
C GLU A 40 9.35 -9.82 5.87
N LEU A 41 9.77 -8.60 6.15
CA LEU A 41 9.13 -7.42 5.59
C LEU A 41 9.27 -7.39 4.07
N GLN A 42 10.47 -7.69 3.58
CA GLN A 42 10.71 -7.68 2.14
C GLN A 42 10.06 -8.86 1.42
N ASN A 43 9.79 -9.94 2.13
CA ASN A 43 9.02 -11.04 1.55
C ASN A 43 7.55 -10.67 1.44
N ALA A 44 7.02 -9.92 2.41
CA ALA A 44 5.62 -9.47 2.34
C ALA A 44 5.43 -8.41 1.27
N PHE A 45 6.42 -7.54 1.10
CA PHE A 45 6.37 -6.45 0.12
C PHE A 45 7.63 -6.52 -0.76
N PRO A 46 7.67 -7.45 -1.73
CA PRO A 46 8.88 -7.64 -2.54
C PRO A 46 9.26 -6.42 -3.36
N ASP A 47 10.54 -6.28 -3.61
CA ASP A 47 11.07 -5.14 -4.34
C ASP A 47 10.45 -4.98 -5.73
N ASP A 48 10.20 -6.09 -6.41
CA ASP A 48 9.74 -6.02 -7.80
C ASP A 48 8.33 -5.46 -7.94
N MET A 49 7.57 -5.38 -6.85
CA MET A 49 6.27 -4.75 -6.95
C MET A 49 6.40 -3.24 -7.17
N GLN A 50 7.48 -2.64 -6.70
CA GLN A 50 7.76 -1.23 -6.96
C GLN A 50 8.66 -1.09 -8.18
N GLY A 51 9.61 -1.99 -8.33
CA GLY A 51 10.57 -1.99 -9.41
C GLY A 51 11.96 -1.69 -8.91
N LYS A 52 12.58 -0.71 -9.52
CA LYS A 52 14.00 -0.44 -9.32
C LYS A 52 14.38 -0.10 -7.89
N ARG A 53 13.51 0.62 -7.19
CA ARG A 53 13.84 1.11 -5.84
C ARG A 53 13.39 0.19 -4.72
N GLY A 54 12.43 -0.68 -5.01
CA GLY A 54 11.85 -1.51 -3.98
C GLY A 54 10.83 -0.78 -3.13
N VAL A 55 10.12 -1.52 -2.28
CA VAL A 55 9.08 -0.96 -1.44
C VAL A 55 9.68 -0.37 -0.17
N VAL A 56 10.58 -1.10 0.48
CA VAL A 56 11.24 -0.67 1.71
C VAL A 56 12.74 -0.86 1.61
N ARG A 57 13.46 -0.03 2.34
CA ARG A 57 14.91 -0.14 2.43
C ARG A 57 15.34 0.17 3.85
N LYS A 58 16.43 -0.43 4.25
CA LYS A 58 17.09 -0.08 5.51
C LYS A 58 17.50 1.38 5.42
N GLU A 59 17.17 2.16 6.43
CA GLU A 59 17.40 3.59 6.40
C GLU A 59 18.85 3.94 6.06
N SER A 60 19.78 3.22 6.67
CA SER A 60 21.21 3.49 6.50
C SER A 60 21.73 3.13 5.11
N GLU A 61 20.96 2.38 4.32
CA GLU A 61 21.39 1.93 3.01
C GLU A 61 20.76 2.71 1.85
N VAL A 62 19.94 3.70 2.16
CA VAL A 62 19.28 4.49 1.12
C VAL A 62 20.30 5.37 0.42
N LYS A 63 20.38 5.25 -0.90
CA LYS A 63 21.25 6.07 -1.71
C LYS A 63 20.52 7.22 -2.37
N ASP A 64 19.21 7.18 -2.34
CA ASP A 64 18.34 8.10 -3.07
C ASP A 64 17.27 8.63 -2.12
N PRO A 65 17.66 9.49 -1.16
CA PRO A 65 16.75 9.88 -0.08
C PRO A 65 15.50 10.63 -0.54
N LYS A 66 15.54 11.22 -1.73
CA LYS A 66 14.37 11.93 -2.24
C LYS A 66 13.24 10.97 -2.63
N ARG A 67 13.56 9.70 -2.82
CA ARG A 67 12.59 8.72 -3.26
C ARG A 67 11.97 7.93 -2.11
N PHE A 68 12.40 8.21 -0.90
CA PHE A 68 11.95 7.49 0.29
C PHE A 68 11.47 8.46 1.35
N ASN A 69 10.57 7.99 2.20
CA ASN A 69 10.04 8.81 3.30
C ASN A 69 11.04 8.81 4.45
N MET A 70 12.06 9.66 4.32
CA MET A 70 13.12 9.74 5.33
C MET A 70 12.67 10.46 6.59
N LYS A 71 11.54 11.16 6.55
CA LYS A 71 11.05 11.89 7.71
C LYS A 71 10.38 10.99 8.74
N GLU A 72 9.89 9.84 8.28
CA GLU A 72 9.12 8.95 9.13
C GLU A 72 9.60 7.51 8.99
N PRO A 73 10.84 7.23 9.44
CA PRO A 73 11.33 5.84 9.41
C PRO A 73 10.49 4.98 10.34
N LEU A 74 10.45 3.70 10.04
CA LEU A 74 9.69 2.74 10.82
C LEU A 74 10.64 1.76 11.51
N SER A 75 10.36 1.44 12.75
CA SER A 75 11.18 0.49 13.51
C SER A 75 10.64 -0.91 13.31
N ILE A 76 11.54 -1.83 12.98
CA ILE A 76 11.19 -3.24 12.87
C ILE A 76 11.96 -4.03 13.91
N LYS A 77 11.93 -5.36 13.80
CA LYS A 77 12.55 -6.25 14.77
C LYS A 77 14.00 -5.83 15.03
N ASN A 78 14.43 -5.93 16.28
CA ASN A 78 15.80 -5.61 16.71
C ASN A 78 16.14 -4.12 16.61
N GLY A 79 15.12 -3.26 16.52
CA GLY A 79 15.35 -1.82 16.50
C GLY A 79 15.88 -1.28 15.20
N MET A 80 15.89 -2.09 14.16
CA MET A 80 16.32 -1.64 12.84
C MET A 80 15.31 -0.64 12.28
N HIS A 81 15.79 0.41 11.62
CA HIS A 81 14.92 1.39 10.98
C HIS A 81 14.88 1.19 9.47
N VAL A 82 13.69 1.23 8.93
CA VAL A 82 13.47 1.14 7.49
C VAL A 82 12.66 2.34 7.03
N VAL A 83 12.75 2.65 5.75
CA VAL A 83 11.98 3.73 5.13
C VAL A 83 11.22 3.19 3.94
N VAL A 84 10.10 3.82 3.64
CA VAL A 84 9.17 3.36 2.61
C VAL A 84 9.32 4.24 1.37
N CYS A 85 9.28 3.60 0.21
CA CYS A 85 9.43 4.30 -1.06
C CYS A 85 8.24 5.21 -1.32
N ASN A 86 8.52 6.42 -1.84
CA ASN A 86 7.51 7.41 -2.18
C ASN A 86 7.16 7.42 -3.66
N GLN A 87 7.83 6.63 -4.47
CA GLN A 87 7.70 6.69 -5.93
C GLN A 87 6.72 5.66 -6.44
N TRP A 88 5.47 6.06 -6.60
CA TRP A 88 4.41 5.17 -7.02
C TRP A 88 3.63 5.75 -8.19
N GLY A 89 3.42 4.94 -9.21
CA GLY A 89 2.62 5.24 -10.37
C GLY A 89 1.66 4.08 -10.60
N GLU A 90 1.67 3.50 -11.79
CA GLU A 90 0.82 2.36 -12.12
C GLU A 90 1.13 1.14 -11.25
N ASN A 91 2.36 1.04 -10.79
CA ASN A 91 2.76 -0.06 -9.92
C ASN A 91 2.03 -0.06 -8.58
N ILE A 92 1.27 0.99 -8.27
CA ILE A 92 0.42 0.97 -7.08
C ILE A 92 -0.57 -0.21 -7.13
N LEU A 93 -0.96 -0.62 -8.33
CA LEU A 93 -1.90 -1.73 -8.46
C LEU A 93 -1.28 -3.04 -7.99
N ASP A 94 0.01 -3.24 -8.24
CA ASP A 94 0.70 -4.42 -7.74
C ASP A 94 0.79 -4.41 -6.23
N PHE A 95 1.05 -3.24 -5.67
CA PHE A 95 1.09 -3.10 -4.21
C PHE A 95 -0.28 -3.41 -3.60
N ILE A 96 -1.35 -2.89 -4.20
CA ILE A 96 -2.70 -3.13 -3.70
C ILE A 96 -3.03 -4.63 -3.74
N ALA A 97 -2.69 -5.30 -4.84
CA ALA A 97 -2.94 -6.74 -4.95
C ALA A 97 -2.20 -7.52 -3.86
N ALA A 98 -0.96 -7.15 -3.60
CA ALA A 98 -0.19 -7.80 -2.55
C ALA A 98 -0.77 -7.55 -1.17
N SER A 99 -1.21 -6.31 -0.91
CA SER A 99 -1.77 -6.00 0.40
C SER A 99 -3.11 -6.69 0.60
N GLU A 100 -3.87 -6.90 -0.45
CA GLU A 100 -5.12 -7.66 -0.32
C GLU A 100 -4.85 -9.11 0.06
N LYS A 101 -3.78 -9.68 -0.42
CA LYS A 101 -3.39 -11.03 -0.01
C LYS A 101 -3.00 -11.08 1.46
N LEU A 102 -2.58 -9.96 2.00
CA LEU A 102 -2.23 -9.87 3.42
C LEU A 102 -3.44 -9.53 4.29
N GLY A 103 -4.61 -9.37 3.69
CA GLY A 103 -5.85 -9.15 4.43
C GLY A 103 -6.34 -7.72 4.44
N TYR A 104 -5.69 -6.83 3.70
CA TYR A 104 -6.13 -5.43 3.65
C TYR A 104 -7.20 -5.24 2.59
N ILE A 105 -8.10 -4.29 2.83
CA ILE A 105 -9.16 -3.96 1.90
C ILE A 105 -8.91 -2.54 1.42
N VAL A 106 -8.62 -2.40 0.13
CA VAL A 106 -8.27 -1.12 -0.47
C VAL A 106 -9.26 -0.80 -1.59
N THR A 107 -9.80 0.40 -1.56
CA THR A 107 -10.73 0.84 -2.61
C THR A 107 -10.27 2.18 -3.15
N ALA A 108 -10.57 2.42 -4.43
CA ALA A 108 -10.24 3.69 -5.05
C ALA A 108 -11.32 4.71 -4.74
N ASN A 109 -10.91 5.95 -4.52
CA ASN A 109 -11.81 7.02 -4.16
C ASN A 109 -11.34 8.29 -4.84
N SER A 110 -11.59 8.42 -6.14
CA SER A 110 -11.06 9.51 -6.92
C SER A 110 -12.13 10.08 -7.83
N GLY A 111 -12.74 11.17 -7.41
CA GLY A 111 -13.74 11.87 -8.22
C GLY A 111 -14.82 10.93 -8.71
N GLU A 112 -15.51 11.35 -9.75
CA GLU A 112 -16.61 10.57 -10.30
C GLU A 112 -16.13 9.27 -10.92
N ASN A 113 -15.07 9.35 -11.67
CA ASN A 113 -14.59 8.17 -12.39
C ASN A 113 -14.08 7.11 -11.46
N GLY A 114 -13.37 7.51 -10.44
CA GLY A 114 -12.88 6.58 -9.45
C GLY A 114 -14.00 5.89 -8.72
N TYR A 115 -15.02 6.65 -8.38
CA TYR A 115 -16.17 6.14 -7.68
C TYR A 115 -16.92 5.09 -8.52
N LEU A 116 -17.14 5.41 -9.79
CA LEU A 116 -17.82 4.48 -10.67
C LEU A 116 -17.01 3.20 -10.87
N ASN A 117 -15.71 3.32 -11.00
CA ASN A 117 -14.87 2.15 -11.16
C ASN A 117 -14.90 1.29 -9.91
N TYR A 118 -14.92 1.91 -8.76
CA TYR A 118 -15.03 1.19 -7.52
C TYR A 118 -16.32 0.37 -7.45
N PHE A 119 -17.42 0.96 -7.81
CA PHE A 119 -18.69 0.26 -7.80
C PHE A 119 -18.72 -0.91 -8.77
N LYS A 120 -18.17 -0.72 -9.95
CA LYS A 120 -18.12 -1.80 -10.92
C LYS A 120 -17.34 -3.00 -10.39
N LYS A 121 -16.24 -2.73 -9.74
CA LYS A 121 -15.46 -3.80 -9.15
C LYS A 121 -16.20 -4.50 -8.03
N GLN A 122 -16.91 -3.74 -7.21
CA GLN A 122 -17.68 -4.32 -6.14
C GLN A 122 -18.75 -5.26 -6.65
N GLU A 123 -19.41 -4.89 -7.72
CA GLU A 123 -20.44 -5.72 -8.29
C GLU A 123 -19.89 -7.07 -8.73
N PHE A 124 -18.71 -7.08 -9.29
CA PHE A 124 -18.15 -8.30 -9.82
C PHE A 124 -17.39 -9.13 -8.81
N SER A 125 -16.80 -8.49 -7.83
CA SER A 125 -15.98 -9.24 -6.89
C SER A 125 -16.71 -9.57 -5.63
N ASN A 126 -17.70 -8.78 -5.28
CA ASN A 126 -18.33 -8.89 -4.00
C ASN A 126 -19.60 -9.65 -4.02
N GLN A 127 -19.89 -10.15 -5.06
CA GLN A 127 -21.00 -10.99 -5.06
C GLN A 127 -20.61 -12.16 -4.35
N SER A 128 -19.75 -11.94 -3.74
CA SER A 128 -19.38 -12.80 -2.80
C SER A 128 -19.40 -12.07 -1.51
N GLU A 129 -19.80 -11.19 -1.38
CA GLU A 129 -19.71 -10.49 -0.44
C GLU A 129 -20.31 -9.71 -0.19
N PHE A 130 -21.04 -9.30 -0.44
CA PHE A 130 -21.63 -8.51 -0.36
C PHE A 130 -22.28 -8.73 -0.41
N ILE A 131 -22.54 -9.25 -0.49
CA ILE A 131 -22.96 -9.34 -0.45
C ILE A 131 -22.68 -9.86 -0.10
N GLN A 132 -22.59 -9.94 0.31
CA GLN A 132 -22.44 -10.25 0.56
C GLN A 132 -22.27 -10.14 0.94
N ASN A 133 -22.47 -9.90 1.41
CA ASN A 133 -22.63 -9.83 1.53
C ASN A 133 -22.88 -9.79 1.53
N THR A 134 -23.14 -9.71 1.55
CA THR A 134 -23.60 -9.73 1.29
C THR A 134 -23.59 -10.17 1.37
N LYS A 135 -23.94 -10.42 1.50
CA LYS A 135 -23.94 -10.77 1.42
C LYS A 135 -23.56 -10.91 1.59
N THR A 136 -23.66 -10.81 1.84
CA THR A 136 -23.44 -10.82 1.88
C THR A 136 -23.50 -10.90 2.06
#